data_ac66952d8e55998acd2314ea46993214
#
_entry.id   ac66952d8e55998acd2314ea46993214
#
_cell.length_a   1.000
_cell.length_b   1.000
_cell.length_c   1.000
_cell.angle_alpha   90.00
_cell.angle_beta   90.00
_cell.angle_gamma   90.00
#
_symmetry.space_group_name_H-M   'P 1'
#
loop_
_entity.id
_entity.type
_entity.pdbx_description
1 polymer ?
#
loop_
_entity_poly.entity_id
_entity_poly.type
_entity_poly.pdbx_seq_one_letter_code
_entity_poly.pdbx_strand_id
1 'polypeptide(L)'
;MTTGYKIDAPSFPYFLTFQVVDWVDIFSRKVYRDIVLDSLDYSRKHKGLQVWAYVIMTNHVHAILSARNGDLPNLIRDFKRFTATKIIKTIPLVHESRMDWMLKRFEFKARSNVRSSQHQFWTHENHAEVIYTQDFFLQKLTYIHLNPV
;
A
#
# COMPACT_ATOMS: atom_id res chain seq x y z
N MET A 1 -4.71 1.04 20.37
CA MET A 1 -5.74 2.02 20.02
C MET A 1 -5.44 2.66 18.68
N THR A 2 -6.42 2.85 17.88
CA THR A 2 -6.19 3.49 16.59
C THR A 2 -5.97 4.98 16.76
N THR A 3 -5.26 5.56 15.84
CA THR A 3 -4.90 6.96 15.85
C THR A 3 -5.98 7.87 15.27
N GLY A 4 -7.12 7.34 14.89
CA GLY A 4 -8.13 8.09 14.20
C GLY A 4 -8.06 8.00 12.68
N TYR A 5 -7.08 7.30 12.16
CA TYR A 5 -6.98 7.09 10.70
C TYR A 5 -7.85 5.92 10.25
N LYS A 6 -9.08 5.88 10.70
CA LYS A 6 -10.01 4.83 10.32
C LYS A 6 -10.79 5.18 9.06
N ILE A 7 -11.24 4.15 8.35
CA ILE A 7 -12.15 4.33 7.24
C ILE A 7 -13.56 4.10 7.76
N ASP A 8 -14.20 5.18 8.19
CA ASP A 8 -15.55 5.15 8.72
C ASP A 8 -16.58 5.86 7.83
N ALA A 9 -16.13 6.37 6.68
CA ALA A 9 -17.01 6.90 5.63
C ALA A 9 -16.67 6.21 4.31
N PRO A 10 -16.96 4.91 4.17
CA PRO A 10 -16.40 4.08 3.09
C PRO A 10 -16.89 4.44 1.69
N SER A 11 -17.88 5.30 1.55
CA SER A 11 -18.34 5.76 0.24
C SER A 11 -17.55 6.95 -0.30
N PHE A 12 -16.69 7.55 0.52
CA PHE A 12 -15.87 8.68 0.11
C PHE A 12 -14.48 8.22 -0.32
N PRO A 13 -13.79 9.00 -1.16
CA PRO A 13 -12.37 8.73 -1.42
C PRO A 13 -11.53 8.97 -0.18
N TYR A 14 -10.43 8.25 -0.09
CA TYR A 14 -9.45 8.41 0.99
C TYR A 14 -8.07 8.59 0.39
N PHE A 15 -7.30 9.49 1.01
CA PHE A 15 -5.87 9.57 0.78
C PHE A 15 -5.19 8.59 1.73
N LEU A 16 -4.41 7.67 1.17
CA LEU A 16 -3.83 6.56 1.90
C LEU A 16 -2.33 6.54 1.72
N THR A 17 -1.63 6.10 2.76
CA THR A 17 -0.18 5.88 2.71
C THR A 17 0.11 4.46 3.13
N PHE A 18 0.71 3.68 2.24
CA PHE A 18 1.13 2.31 2.51
C PHE A 18 2.64 2.31 2.67
N GLN A 19 3.11 2.07 3.88
CA GLN A 19 4.53 2.15 4.23
C GLN A 19 5.13 0.75 4.32
N VAL A 20 6.29 0.54 3.67
CA VAL A 20 7.05 -0.69 3.83
C VAL A 20 7.74 -0.68 5.19
N VAL A 21 7.73 -1.82 5.89
CA VAL A 21 8.34 -1.91 7.22
C VAL A 21 9.82 -1.54 7.16
N ASP A 22 10.29 -0.89 8.22
CA ASP A 22 11.69 -0.47 8.38
C ASP A 22 12.21 0.35 7.20
N TRP A 23 11.30 1.02 6.46
CA TRP A 23 11.65 1.91 5.35
C TRP A 23 12.47 1.23 4.25
N VAL A 24 12.33 -0.09 4.09
CA VAL A 24 13.03 -0.83 3.04
C VAL A 24 12.67 -0.26 1.68
N ASP A 25 13.65 0.10 0.87
CA ASP A 25 13.47 0.75 -0.42
C ASP A 25 13.19 -0.25 -1.55
N ILE A 26 12.25 -1.15 -1.31
CA ILE A 26 11.91 -2.24 -2.22
C ILE A 26 11.50 -1.74 -3.61
N PHE A 27 10.82 -0.59 -3.66
CA PHE A 27 10.26 -0.06 -4.91
C PHE A 27 11.28 0.69 -5.77
N SER A 28 12.56 0.65 -5.41
CA SER A 28 13.61 1.12 -6.32
C SER A 28 13.69 0.24 -7.57
N ARG A 29 13.17 -0.99 -7.53
CA ARG A 29 13.14 -1.90 -8.68
C ARG A 29 11.75 -2.01 -9.27
N LYS A 30 11.69 -1.97 -10.59
CA LYS A 30 10.43 -2.00 -11.35
C LYS A 30 9.62 -3.27 -11.08
N VAL A 31 10.28 -4.42 -10.91
CA VAL A 31 9.59 -5.70 -10.71
C VAL A 31 8.62 -5.64 -9.52
N TYR A 32 9.01 -4.97 -8.45
CA TYR A 32 8.15 -4.86 -7.28
C TYR A 32 7.07 -3.80 -7.46
N ARG A 33 7.39 -2.70 -8.15
CA ARG A 33 6.37 -1.69 -8.48
C ARG A 33 5.27 -2.28 -9.36
N ASP A 34 5.64 -3.14 -10.30
CA ASP A 34 4.66 -3.78 -11.20
C ASP A 34 3.69 -4.65 -10.42
N ILE A 35 4.13 -5.29 -9.35
CA ILE A 35 3.24 -6.10 -8.51
C ILE A 35 2.17 -5.22 -7.88
N VAL A 36 2.54 -4.05 -7.38
CA VAL A 36 1.59 -3.09 -6.82
C VAL A 36 0.60 -2.63 -7.88
N LEU A 37 1.10 -2.25 -9.05
CA LEU A 37 0.25 -1.77 -10.14
C LEU A 37 -0.71 -2.84 -10.64
N ASP A 38 -0.23 -4.06 -10.79
CA ASP A 38 -1.08 -5.18 -11.24
C ASP A 38 -2.20 -5.44 -10.24
N SER A 39 -1.90 -5.36 -8.95
CA SER A 39 -2.90 -5.58 -7.90
C SER A 39 -3.95 -4.47 -7.90
N LEU A 40 -3.53 -3.22 -8.03
CA LEU A 40 -4.47 -2.09 -8.13
C LEU A 40 -5.36 -2.24 -9.37
N ASP A 41 -4.77 -2.62 -10.49
CA ASP A 41 -5.52 -2.78 -11.73
C ASP A 41 -6.52 -3.93 -11.66
N TYR A 42 -6.13 -5.04 -11.06
CA TYR A 42 -7.03 -6.18 -10.86
C TYR A 42 -8.23 -5.78 -10.00
N SER A 43 -7.98 -5.10 -8.88
CA SER A 43 -9.05 -4.68 -7.99
C SER A 43 -9.97 -3.65 -8.65
N ARG A 44 -9.41 -2.77 -9.50
CA ARG A 44 -10.18 -1.81 -10.26
C ARG A 44 -11.12 -2.50 -11.25
N LYS A 45 -10.62 -3.52 -11.93
CA LYS A 45 -11.40 -4.23 -12.95
C LYS A 45 -12.42 -5.20 -12.37
N HIS A 46 -12.13 -5.81 -11.24
CA HIS A 46 -12.90 -6.96 -10.75
C HIS A 46 -13.57 -6.76 -9.39
N LYS A 47 -13.16 -5.76 -8.61
CA LYS A 47 -13.63 -5.62 -7.22
C LYS A 47 -14.24 -4.26 -6.90
N GLY A 48 -14.39 -3.41 -7.90
CA GLY A 48 -15.01 -2.10 -7.68
C GLY A 48 -14.11 -1.06 -7.04
N LEU A 49 -12.80 -1.30 -7.02
CA LEU A 49 -11.86 -0.28 -6.57
C LEU A 49 -11.79 0.86 -7.57
N GLN A 50 -11.83 2.08 -7.08
CA GLN A 50 -11.65 3.28 -7.90
C GLN A 50 -10.31 3.90 -7.53
N VAL A 51 -9.40 3.99 -8.49
CA VAL A 51 -8.07 4.55 -8.29
C VAL A 51 -8.06 5.94 -8.92
N TRP A 52 -8.07 6.97 -8.08
CA TRP A 52 -8.10 8.35 -8.56
C TRP A 52 -6.71 8.87 -8.86
N ALA A 53 -5.73 8.48 -8.06
CA ALA A 53 -4.34 8.87 -8.24
C ALA A 53 -3.46 7.95 -7.41
N TYR A 54 -2.20 7.86 -7.79
CA TYR A 54 -1.21 7.15 -6.98
C TYR A 54 0.20 7.63 -7.32
N VAL A 55 1.12 7.39 -6.39
CA VAL A 55 2.55 7.50 -6.64
C VAL A 55 3.26 6.42 -5.83
N ILE A 56 4.22 5.76 -6.46
CA ILE A 56 5.03 4.72 -5.79
C ILE A 56 6.40 5.32 -5.54
N MET A 57 6.68 5.59 -4.27
CA MET A 57 8.01 6.04 -3.83
C MET A 57 8.86 4.82 -3.52
N THR A 58 10.13 5.00 -3.21
CA THR A 58 11.04 3.86 -3.02
C THR A 58 10.62 2.95 -1.87
N ASN A 59 9.97 3.47 -0.84
CA ASN A 59 9.62 2.71 0.35
C ASN A 59 8.18 2.89 0.81
N HIS A 60 7.35 3.54 0.02
CA HIS A 60 5.93 3.71 0.35
C HIS A 60 5.13 4.08 -0.89
N VAL A 61 3.82 3.96 -0.77
CA VAL A 61 2.86 4.30 -1.83
C VAL A 61 1.84 5.27 -1.25
N HIS A 62 1.59 6.36 -1.98
CA HIS A 62 0.43 7.22 -1.71
C HIS A 62 -0.61 6.96 -2.78
N ALA A 63 -1.87 6.90 -2.37
CA ALA A 63 -2.95 6.68 -3.32
C ALA A 63 -4.23 7.36 -2.85
N ILE A 64 -5.04 7.81 -3.80
CA ILE A 64 -6.41 8.23 -3.52
C ILE A 64 -7.31 7.14 -4.06
N LEU A 65 -7.99 6.45 -3.16
CA LEU A 65 -8.81 5.29 -3.48
C LEU A 65 -10.22 5.45 -2.92
N SER A 66 -11.17 4.86 -3.62
CA SER A 66 -12.53 4.67 -3.10
C SER A 66 -13.05 3.31 -3.57
N ALA A 67 -14.15 2.88 -3.00
CA ALA A 67 -14.78 1.61 -3.37
C ALA A 67 -16.19 1.87 -3.87
N ARG A 68 -16.48 1.38 -5.08
CA ARG A 68 -17.80 1.57 -5.69
C ARG A 68 -18.92 1.02 -4.80
N ASN A 69 -18.64 -0.09 -4.11
CA ASN A 69 -19.63 -0.76 -3.26
C ASN A 69 -19.45 -0.44 -1.78
N GLY A 70 -18.68 0.59 -1.45
CA GLY A 70 -18.46 0.99 -0.05
C GLY A 70 -17.61 0.02 0.76
N ASP A 71 -16.84 -0.85 0.13
CA ASP A 71 -16.08 -1.91 0.79
C ASP A 71 -14.57 -1.62 0.79
N LEU A 72 -14.19 -0.38 0.93
CA LEU A 72 -12.79 0.01 0.85
C LEU A 72 -11.89 -0.70 1.87
N PRO A 73 -12.29 -0.86 3.15
CA PRO A 73 -11.42 -1.56 4.10
C PRO A 73 -11.03 -2.97 3.65
N ASN A 74 -11.96 -3.74 3.12
CA ASN A 74 -11.68 -5.09 2.65
C ASN A 74 -10.82 -5.09 1.40
N LEU A 75 -11.02 -4.13 0.50
CA LEU A 75 -10.19 -4.00 -0.69
C LEU A 75 -8.74 -3.68 -0.31
N ILE A 76 -8.54 -2.81 0.66
CA ILE A 76 -7.20 -2.46 1.15
C ILE A 76 -6.55 -3.67 1.82
N ARG A 77 -7.29 -4.38 2.66
CA ARG A 77 -6.78 -5.58 3.31
C ARG A 77 -6.30 -6.61 2.28
N ASP A 78 -7.11 -6.86 1.26
CA ASP A 78 -6.78 -7.84 0.22
C ASP A 78 -5.58 -7.37 -0.61
N PHE A 79 -5.54 -6.10 -0.94
CA PHE A 79 -4.39 -5.51 -1.66
C PHE A 79 -3.09 -5.69 -0.89
N LYS A 80 -3.10 -5.38 0.40
CA LYS A 80 -1.89 -5.49 1.23
C LYS A 80 -1.46 -6.95 1.37
N ARG A 81 -2.41 -7.85 1.57
CA ARG A 81 -2.11 -9.28 1.70
C ARG A 81 -1.52 -9.84 0.42
N PHE A 82 -2.17 -9.56 -0.70
CA PHE A 82 -1.72 -10.10 -1.98
C PHE A 82 -0.34 -9.56 -2.36
N THR A 83 -0.14 -8.24 -2.28
CA THR A 83 1.12 -7.64 -2.68
C THR A 83 2.26 -8.07 -1.77
N ALA A 84 2.03 -8.14 -0.46
CA ALA A 84 3.04 -8.61 0.48
C ALA A 84 3.48 -10.04 0.14
N THR A 85 2.53 -10.94 -0.05
CA THR A 85 2.83 -12.34 -0.37
C THR A 85 3.58 -12.45 -1.70
N LYS A 86 3.11 -11.73 -2.72
CA LYS A 86 3.72 -11.80 -4.06
C LYS A 86 5.12 -11.22 -4.08
N ILE A 87 5.33 -10.08 -3.42
CA ILE A 87 6.64 -9.45 -3.37
C ILE A 87 7.65 -10.36 -2.65
N ILE A 88 7.28 -10.88 -1.49
CA ILE A 88 8.17 -11.73 -0.72
C ILE A 88 8.55 -12.99 -1.50
N LYS A 89 7.60 -13.59 -2.21
CA LYS A 89 7.87 -14.76 -3.06
C LYS A 89 8.75 -14.41 -4.26
N THR A 90 8.70 -13.18 -4.73
CA THR A 90 9.45 -12.74 -5.91
C THR A 90 10.90 -12.44 -5.60
N ILE A 91 11.21 -11.97 -4.39
CA ILE A 91 12.57 -11.58 -4.00
C ILE A 91 13.59 -12.66 -4.32
N PRO A 92 13.41 -13.96 -3.95
CA PRO A 92 14.41 -14.97 -4.27
C PRO A 92 14.47 -15.35 -5.75
N LEU A 93 13.52 -14.91 -6.56
CA LEU A 93 13.44 -15.32 -7.96
C LEU A 93 14.09 -14.33 -8.93
N VAL A 94 14.47 -13.12 -8.48
CA VAL A 94 14.86 -12.02 -9.38
C VAL A 94 16.27 -11.50 -9.12
N HIS A 95 17.18 -12.30 -8.66
CA HIS A 95 18.58 -11.90 -8.43
C HIS A 95 18.69 -10.64 -7.58
N GLU A 96 17.98 -10.62 -6.48
CA GLU A 96 18.02 -9.50 -5.55
C GLU A 96 19.29 -9.60 -4.70
N SER A 97 20.22 -8.65 -4.88
CA SER A 97 21.49 -8.66 -4.14
C SER A 97 21.29 -8.45 -2.64
N ARG A 98 20.16 -7.86 -2.24
CA ARG A 98 19.86 -7.58 -0.84
C ARG A 98 18.89 -8.63 -0.25
N MET A 99 18.72 -9.76 -0.93
CA MET A 99 17.69 -10.74 -0.58
C MET A 99 17.73 -11.15 0.89
N ASP A 100 18.90 -11.57 1.37
CA ASP A 100 19.02 -12.05 2.76
C ASP A 100 18.69 -10.96 3.76
N TRP A 101 19.16 -9.76 3.52
CA TRP A 101 18.90 -8.62 4.39
C TRP A 101 17.42 -8.26 4.42
N MET A 102 16.80 -8.18 3.26
CA MET A 102 15.39 -7.81 3.15
C MET A 102 14.49 -8.84 3.84
N LEU A 103 14.70 -10.12 3.53
CA LEU A 103 13.86 -11.17 4.10
C LEU A 103 14.00 -11.24 5.62
N LYS A 104 15.19 -11.03 6.15
CA LYS A 104 15.40 -10.96 7.60
C LYS A 104 14.66 -9.80 8.23
N ARG A 105 14.62 -8.64 7.59
CA ARG A 105 13.86 -7.50 8.10
C ARG A 105 12.38 -7.81 8.20
N PHE A 106 11.83 -8.43 7.15
CA PHE A 106 10.41 -8.78 7.14
C PHE A 106 10.09 -9.88 8.15
N GLU A 107 10.95 -10.85 8.32
CA GLU A 107 10.81 -11.88 9.35
C GLU A 107 10.86 -11.30 10.76
N PHE A 108 11.85 -10.45 11.01
CA PHE A 108 12.02 -9.85 12.32
C PHE A 108 10.81 -9.04 12.71
N LYS A 109 10.27 -8.26 11.79
CA LYS A 109 9.08 -7.45 12.04
C LYS A 109 7.88 -8.34 12.35
N ALA A 110 7.74 -9.46 11.65
CA ALA A 110 6.64 -10.39 11.90
C ALA A 110 6.69 -10.98 13.30
N ARG A 111 7.90 -11.29 13.80
CA ARG A 111 8.05 -11.86 15.15
C ARG A 111 7.62 -10.91 16.25
N SER A 112 7.74 -9.62 16.03
CA SER A 112 7.36 -8.62 17.03
C SER A 112 5.88 -8.25 16.96
N ASN A 113 5.09 -8.97 16.14
CA ASN A 113 3.70 -8.66 15.93
C ASN A 113 2.85 -9.92 15.84
N VAL A 114 1.90 -10.05 16.76
CA VAL A 114 1.06 -11.26 16.86
C VAL A 114 0.11 -11.43 15.69
N ARG A 115 -0.13 -10.40 14.90
CA ARG A 115 -1.03 -10.48 13.73
C ARG A 115 -0.33 -11.02 12.49
N SER A 116 0.99 -10.96 12.47
CA SER A 116 1.75 -11.33 11.28
C SER A 116 2.08 -12.80 11.29
N SER A 117 2.20 -13.38 10.09
CA SER A 117 2.61 -14.76 9.90
C SER A 117 4.15 -14.83 9.90
N GLN A 118 4.74 -15.40 8.87
CA GLN A 118 6.20 -15.52 8.76
C GLN A 118 6.89 -14.21 8.42
N HIS A 119 6.21 -13.34 7.66
CA HIS A 119 6.78 -12.09 7.18
C HIS A 119 5.77 -10.97 7.32
N GLN A 120 6.25 -9.77 7.61
CA GLN A 120 5.44 -8.57 7.53
C GLN A 120 6.11 -7.62 6.54
N PHE A 121 5.38 -7.22 5.50
CA PHE A 121 5.89 -6.32 4.48
C PHE A 121 5.42 -4.88 4.69
N TRP A 122 4.11 -4.70 4.84
CA TRP A 122 3.51 -3.37 5.07
C TRP A 122 3.35 -3.11 6.56
N THR A 123 3.50 -1.84 6.96
CA THR A 123 3.08 -1.45 8.31
C THR A 123 1.57 -1.61 8.42
N HIS A 124 1.05 -1.75 9.64
CA HIS A 124 -0.39 -1.96 9.82
C HIS A 124 -1.21 -0.69 9.59
N GLU A 125 -0.63 0.47 9.86
CA GLU A 125 -1.31 1.76 9.72
C GLU A 125 -1.34 2.19 8.27
N ASN A 126 -2.51 2.63 7.79
CA ASN A 126 -2.67 3.11 6.42
C ASN A 126 -2.77 4.63 6.34
N HIS A 127 -2.75 5.32 7.49
CA HIS A 127 -2.84 6.79 7.56
C HIS A 127 -3.96 7.34 6.69
N ALA A 128 -5.15 6.74 6.79
CA ALA A 128 -6.28 7.07 5.94
C ALA A 128 -6.86 8.45 6.29
N GLU A 129 -6.96 9.33 5.31
CA GLU A 129 -7.56 10.66 5.45
C GLU A 129 -8.73 10.76 4.50
N VAL A 130 -9.93 10.92 5.04
CA VAL A 130 -11.15 11.00 4.23
C VAL A 130 -11.16 12.31 3.43
N ILE A 131 -11.60 12.22 2.19
CA ILE A 131 -11.69 13.38 1.29
C ILE A 131 -13.16 13.73 1.11
N TYR A 132 -13.61 14.79 1.81
CA TYR A 132 -14.98 15.26 1.72
C TYR A 132 -15.16 16.40 0.71
N THR A 133 -14.11 17.18 0.42
CA THR A 133 -14.23 18.37 -0.40
C THR A 133 -13.37 18.28 -1.64
N GLN A 134 -13.77 19.00 -2.68
CA GLN A 134 -12.98 19.09 -3.90
C GLN A 134 -11.64 19.77 -3.65
N ASP A 135 -11.62 20.80 -2.79
CA ASP A 135 -10.37 21.48 -2.48
C ASP A 135 -9.36 20.55 -1.84
N PHE A 136 -9.79 19.70 -0.90
CA PHE A 136 -8.89 18.75 -0.28
C PHE A 136 -8.43 17.69 -1.28
N PHE A 137 -9.34 17.26 -2.17
CA PHE A 137 -8.98 16.33 -3.24
C PHE A 137 -7.87 16.92 -4.12
N LEU A 138 -8.03 18.15 -4.55
CA LEU A 138 -7.04 18.81 -5.42
C LEU A 138 -5.71 19.01 -4.69
N GLN A 139 -5.75 19.30 -3.40
CA GLN A 139 -4.55 19.43 -2.59
C GLN A 139 -3.77 18.11 -2.55
N LYS A 140 -4.45 17.00 -2.32
CA LYS A 140 -3.80 15.69 -2.26
C LYS A 140 -3.35 15.22 -3.64
N LEU A 141 -4.13 15.54 -4.68
CA LEU A 141 -3.74 15.23 -6.04
C LEU A 141 -2.44 15.95 -6.42
N THR A 142 -2.34 17.22 -6.08
CA THR A 142 -1.11 18.00 -6.30
C THR A 142 0.06 17.38 -5.52
N TYR A 143 -0.17 17.02 -4.28
CA TYR A 143 0.85 16.37 -3.46
C TYR A 143 1.39 15.11 -4.14
N ILE A 144 0.51 14.26 -4.66
CA ILE A 144 0.89 13.04 -5.36
C ILE A 144 1.71 13.35 -6.61
N HIS A 145 1.27 14.31 -7.40
CA HIS A 145 1.93 14.65 -8.66
C HIS A 145 3.32 15.25 -8.47
N LEU A 146 3.54 15.99 -7.39
CA LEU A 146 4.82 16.63 -7.11
C LEU A 146 5.75 15.77 -6.27
N ASN A 147 5.24 14.71 -5.66
CA ASN A 147 6.00 13.91 -4.71
C ASN A 147 7.24 13.24 -5.32
N PRO A 148 7.18 12.71 -6.56
CA PRO A 148 8.36 12.03 -7.11
C PRO A 148 9.48 12.98 -7.55
N VAL A 149 9.28 14.26 -7.44
CA VAL A 149 10.34 15.24 -7.76
C VAL A 149 11.39 15.39 -6.65
#